data_da676c218868dcf07584c0818c83e184
#
_entry.id   da676c218868dcf07584c0818c83e184
#
_cell.length_a   1.000
_cell.length_b   1.000
_cell.length_c   1.000
_cell.angle_alpha   90.00
_cell.angle_beta   90.00
_cell.angle_gamma   90.00
#
_symmetry.space_group_name_H-M   'P 1'
#
loop_
_entity.id
_entity.type
_entity.pdbx_description
1 polymer ?
#
loop_
_entity_poly.entity_id
_entity_poly.type
_entity_poly.pdbx_seq_one_letter_code
_entity_poly.pdbx_strand_id
1 'polypeptide(L)'
;MSIGAKAQTDAVSPLANYSPEWNNPDSNFTQCNTAATADYMSPNEKDVIYILNLVRSSPVLFVNTVLKKRKDLQGTYCTSLINKLLQMQPLNLLEPDEKCYNSAECHGESGAHGYVGHIRQTAGCKQKEYFDGECCDYGHNVALEIVLSLLIDDGIPNLIHRNIFLGEYNGVGVSVQSHSKYRYSAVLDFHY
;
A
#
# COMPACT_ATOMS: atom_id res chain seq x y z
N MET A 1 3.64 39.65 -9.93
CA MET A 1 4.21 38.64 -9.00
C MET A 1 4.13 37.31 -9.70
N SER A 2 5.28 36.77 -10.13
CA SER A 2 5.35 35.48 -10.83
C SER A 2 5.32 34.39 -9.76
N ILE A 3 4.27 33.57 -9.76
CA ILE A 3 4.19 32.36 -8.95
C ILE A 3 5.06 31.32 -9.67
N GLY A 4 6.30 31.14 -9.19
CA GLY A 4 7.16 30.09 -9.69
C GLY A 4 6.53 28.74 -9.41
N ALA A 5 6.10 28.03 -10.46
CA ALA A 5 5.82 26.62 -10.38
C ALA A 5 7.11 25.92 -9.93
N LYS A 6 7.12 25.35 -8.74
CA LYS A 6 8.17 24.40 -8.33
C LYS A 6 8.11 23.27 -9.35
N ALA A 7 9.19 23.10 -10.11
CA ALA A 7 9.35 21.90 -10.91
C ALA A 7 9.28 20.70 -9.95
N GLN A 8 8.24 19.92 -10.05
CA GLN A 8 8.12 18.63 -9.42
C GLN A 8 9.19 17.78 -10.10
N THR A 9 10.29 17.50 -9.41
CA THR A 9 11.27 16.53 -9.90
C THR A 9 10.50 15.24 -10.11
N ASP A 10 10.48 14.77 -11.38
CA ASP A 10 9.82 13.52 -11.75
C ASP A 10 10.39 12.40 -10.87
N ALA A 11 9.67 12.05 -9.83
CA ALA A 11 10.07 10.98 -8.93
C ALA A 11 10.07 9.67 -9.73
N VAL A 12 11.21 8.99 -9.74
CA VAL A 12 11.31 7.67 -10.39
C VAL A 12 10.31 6.72 -9.74
N SER A 13 9.50 6.05 -10.56
CA SER A 13 8.53 5.07 -10.06
C SER A 13 9.22 3.95 -9.28
N PRO A 14 8.69 3.53 -8.13
CA PRO A 14 9.23 2.39 -7.36
C PRO A 14 9.19 1.07 -8.15
N LEU A 15 8.43 1.00 -9.25
CA LEU A 15 8.36 -0.16 -10.14
C LEU A 15 9.23 -0.04 -11.41
N ALA A 16 10.03 1.01 -11.55
CA ALA A 16 10.88 1.26 -12.72
C ALA A 16 11.81 0.09 -13.07
N ASN A 17 12.33 -0.61 -12.06
CA ASN A 17 13.21 -1.77 -12.26
C ASN A 17 12.48 -3.00 -12.84
N TYR A 18 11.15 -3.03 -12.77
CA TYR A 18 10.34 -4.11 -13.35
C TYR A 18 9.99 -3.86 -14.81
N SER A 19 9.75 -2.60 -15.20
CA SER A 19 9.56 -2.19 -16.58
C SER A 19 9.80 -0.69 -16.74
N PRO A 20 10.45 -0.24 -17.83
CA PRO A 20 10.57 1.18 -18.15
C PRO A 20 9.21 1.87 -18.37
N GLU A 21 8.17 1.10 -18.67
CA GLU A 21 6.81 1.61 -18.86
C GLU A 21 6.31 2.37 -17.62
N TRP A 22 6.76 1.99 -16.41
CA TRP A 22 6.39 2.66 -15.17
C TRP A 22 6.98 4.07 -15.00
N ASN A 23 7.94 4.45 -15.85
CA ASN A 23 8.52 5.80 -15.93
C ASN A 23 8.18 6.51 -17.25
N ASN A 24 7.21 6.00 -18.02
CA ASN A 24 6.82 6.65 -19.26
C ASN A 24 6.21 8.04 -18.95
N PRO A 25 6.81 9.14 -19.44
CA PRO A 25 6.31 10.49 -19.19
C PRO A 25 4.94 10.77 -19.84
N ASP A 26 4.58 9.99 -20.87
CA ASP A 26 3.27 10.09 -21.52
C ASP A 26 2.18 9.34 -20.74
N SER A 27 2.55 8.60 -19.68
CA SER A 27 1.62 7.94 -18.79
C SER A 27 1.27 8.86 -17.60
N ASN A 28 0.10 8.64 -17.01
CA ASN A 28 -0.32 9.36 -15.81
C ASN A 28 0.22 8.73 -14.51
N PHE A 29 1.32 7.93 -14.57
CA PHE A 29 1.81 7.20 -13.40
C PHE A 29 2.40 8.11 -12.32
N THR A 30 2.89 9.30 -12.68
CA THR A 30 3.31 10.31 -11.69
C THR A 30 2.16 10.77 -10.80
N GLN A 31 0.92 10.75 -11.30
CA GLN A 31 -0.28 11.07 -10.52
C GLN A 31 -0.58 10.02 -9.45
N CYS A 32 -0.10 8.78 -9.63
CA CYS A 32 -0.24 7.72 -8.62
C CYS A 32 0.57 7.99 -7.35
N ASN A 33 1.55 8.91 -7.40
CA ASN A 33 2.35 9.33 -6.25
C ASN A 33 1.62 10.41 -5.41
N THR A 34 0.42 10.11 -4.99
CA THR A 34 -0.44 11.03 -4.23
C THR A 34 0.18 11.43 -2.90
N ALA A 35 0.93 10.55 -2.27
CA ALA A 35 1.58 10.77 -0.98
C ALA A 35 2.92 11.55 -1.06
N ALA A 36 3.34 12.03 -2.22
CA ALA A 36 4.64 12.70 -2.41
C ALA A 36 4.89 13.82 -1.39
N THR A 37 3.87 14.59 -1.05
CA THR A 37 3.92 15.75 -0.16
C THR A 37 3.48 15.46 1.29
N ALA A 38 3.12 14.23 1.63
CA ALA A 38 2.74 13.83 2.99
C ALA A 38 4.00 13.71 3.85
N ASP A 39 4.38 14.79 4.51
CA ASP A 39 5.64 14.91 5.27
C ASP A 39 5.63 14.13 6.60
N TYR A 40 4.47 13.69 7.05
CA TYR A 40 4.28 12.82 8.21
C TYR A 40 4.59 11.34 7.93
N MET A 41 4.74 10.93 6.67
CA MET A 41 5.10 9.55 6.28
C MET A 41 6.57 9.45 5.88
N SER A 42 7.20 8.33 6.19
CA SER A 42 8.52 7.97 5.68
C SER A 42 8.48 7.70 4.17
N PRO A 43 9.65 7.77 3.47
CA PRO A 43 9.69 7.45 2.02
C PRO A 43 9.14 6.07 1.69
N ASN A 44 9.41 5.06 2.52
CA ASN A 44 8.92 3.69 2.29
C ASN A 44 7.40 3.58 2.43
N GLU A 45 6.79 4.27 3.39
CA GLU A 45 5.33 4.31 3.56
C GLU A 45 4.65 5.00 2.39
N LYS A 46 5.23 6.09 1.88
CA LYS A 46 4.78 6.76 0.64
C LYS A 46 4.85 5.83 -0.56
N ASP A 47 5.92 5.04 -0.68
CA ASP A 47 6.08 4.07 -1.76
C ASP A 47 5.03 2.95 -1.69
N VAL A 48 4.55 2.56 -0.50
CA VAL A 48 3.43 1.61 -0.37
C VAL A 48 2.17 2.18 -1.04
N ILE A 49 1.82 3.44 -0.76
CA ILE A 49 0.67 4.11 -1.38
C ILE A 49 0.88 4.25 -2.88
N TYR A 50 2.07 4.66 -3.31
CA TYR A 50 2.39 4.83 -4.72
C TYR A 50 2.23 3.51 -5.49
N ILE A 51 2.83 2.41 -5.00
CA ILE A 51 2.73 1.09 -5.63
C ILE A 51 1.28 0.60 -5.65
N LEU A 52 0.54 0.76 -4.56
CA LEU A 52 -0.87 0.39 -4.52
C LEU A 52 -1.69 1.17 -5.55
N ASN A 53 -1.45 2.47 -5.70
CA ASN A 53 -2.08 3.29 -6.72
C ASN A 53 -1.70 2.87 -8.15
N LEU A 54 -0.44 2.46 -8.38
CA LEU A 54 -0.02 1.89 -9.68
C LEU A 54 -0.78 0.59 -10.00
N VAL A 55 -0.99 -0.28 -9.00
CA VAL A 55 -1.82 -1.49 -9.17
C VAL A 55 -3.27 -1.12 -9.50
N ARG A 56 -3.85 -0.17 -8.76
CA ARG A 56 -5.25 0.27 -8.92
C ARG A 56 -5.49 0.94 -10.26
N SER A 57 -4.55 1.76 -10.73
CA SER A 57 -4.66 2.47 -12.02
C SER A 57 -4.35 1.60 -13.23
N SER A 58 -3.46 0.61 -13.10
CA SER A 58 -2.96 -0.17 -14.23
C SER A 58 -2.77 -1.65 -13.89
N PRO A 59 -3.87 -2.35 -13.49
CA PRO A 59 -3.78 -3.71 -12.97
C PRO A 59 -3.21 -4.70 -13.98
N VAL A 60 -3.54 -4.57 -15.26
CA VAL A 60 -3.01 -5.46 -16.32
C VAL A 60 -1.51 -5.26 -16.53
N LEU A 61 -1.02 -4.01 -16.49
CA LEU A 61 0.40 -3.72 -16.60
C LEU A 61 1.15 -4.30 -15.39
N PHE A 62 0.61 -4.17 -14.18
CA PHE A 62 1.20 -4.74 -12.97
C PHE A 62 1.33 -6.26 -13.07
N VAL A 63 0.31 -6.96 -13.57
CA VAL A 63 0.39 -8.41 -13.82
C VAL A 63 1.53 -8.73 -14.78
N ASN A 64 1.60 -8.03 -15.93
CA ASN A 64 2.54 -8.38 -16.99
C ASN A 64 3.99 -8.03 -16.67
N THR A 65 4.23 -6.98 -15.88
CA THR A 65 5.57 -6.46 -15.61
C THR A 65 6.11 -6.84 -14.24
N VAL A 66 5.25 -7.06 -13.25
CA VAL A 66 5.64 -7.40 -11.88
C VAL A 66 5.31 -8.87 -11.57
N LEU A 67 4.04 -9.23 -11.49
CA LEU A 67 3.66 -10.57 -11.01
C LEU A 67 4.22 -11.70 -11.87
N LYS A 68 4.15 -11.60 -13.20
CA LYS A 68 4.70 -12.64 -14.11
C LYS A 68 6.23 -12.74 -14.10
N LYS A 69 6.94 -11.69 -13.64
CA LYS A 69 8.39 -11.72 -13.53
C LYS A 69 8.89 -12.27 -12.18
N ARG A 70 8.05 -12.27 -11.17
CA ARG A 70 8.34 -12.78 -9.83
C ARG A 70 8.10 -14.29 -9.78
N LYS A 71 9.13 -15.07 -10.15
CA LYS A 71 9.08 -16.55 -10.19
C LYS A 71 8.93 -17.19 -8.81
N ASP A 72 9.22 -16.46 -7.78
CA ASP A 72 9.04 -16.83 -6.37
C ASP A 72 7.57 -16.75 -5.92
N LEU A 73 6.72 -16.00 -6.64
CA LEU A 73 5.30 -15.88 -6.34
C LEU A 73 4.50 -16.95 -7.11
N GLN A 74 4.11 -18.00 -6.43
CA GLN A 74 3.39 -19.14 -6.99
C GLN A 74 2.19 -19.51 -6.11
N GLY A 75 1.39 -20.49 -6.57
CA GLY A 75 0.26 -21.01 -5.81
C GLY A 75 -1.09 -20.45 -6.23
N THR A 76 -2.14 -20.98 -5.62
CA THR A 76 -3.53 -20.70 -5.98
C THR A 76 -3.93 -19.26 -5.69
N TYR A 77 -3.44 -18.68 -4.61
CA TYR A 77 -3.74 -17.29 -4.23
C TYR A 77 -3.10 -16.29 -5.22
N CYS A 78 -1.85 -16.51 -5.62
CA CYS A 78 -1.21 -15.69 -6.65
C CYS A 78 -1.92 -15.81 -8.01
N THR A 79 -2.27 -17.03 -8.44
CA THR A 79 -3.05 -17.26 -9.66
C THR A 79 -4.41 -16.57 -9.61
N SER A 80 -5.08 -16.63 -8.47
CA SER A 80 -6.36 -15.94 -8.24
C SER A 80 -6.21 -14.42 -8.33
N LEU A 81 -5.13 -13.84 -7.78
CA LEU A 81 -4.83 -12.41 -7.90
C LEU A 81 -4.61 -12.01 -9.37
N ILE A 82 -3.78 -12.77 -10.11
CA ILE A 82 -3.53 -12.52 -11.54
C ILE A 82 -4.85 -12.48 -12.31
N ASN A 83 -5.71 -13.48 -12.12
CA ASN A 83 -7.00 -13.56 -12.81
C ASN A 83 -7.92 -12.37 -12.45
N LYS A 84 -7.94 -11.96 -11.18
CA LYS A 84 -8.69 -10.79 -10.72
C LYS A 84 -8.21 -9.51 -11.40
N LEU A 85 -6.89 -9.25 -11.38
CA LEU A 85 -6.32 -8.02 -11.94
C LEU A 85 -6.43 -7.94 -13.47
N LEU A 86 -6.36 -9.08 -14.18
CA LEU A 86 -6.55 -9.11 -15.64
C LEU A 86 -7.96 -8.73 -16.07
N GLN A 87 -8.97 -8.88 -15.20
CA GLN A 87 -10.38 -8.59 -15.50
C GLN A 87 -10.84 -7.27 -14.88
N MET A 88 -9.99 -6.65 -14.04
CA MET A 88 -10.36 -5.46 -13.29
C MET A 88 -10.23 -4.20 -14.16
N GLN A 89 -11.21 -3.30 -14.03
CA GLN A 89 -11.08 -1.94 -14.52
C GLN A 89 -10.21 -1.12 -13.57
N PRO A 90 -9.55 -0.05 -14.06
CA PRO A 90 -8.86 0.89 -13.17
C PRO A 90 -9.79 1.43 -12.08
N LEU A 91 -9.24 1.61 -10.89
CA LEU A 91 -9.91 2.20 -9.72
C LEU A 91 -9.41 3.63 -9.48
N ASN A 92 -10.18 4.38 -8.69
CA ASN A 92 -9.75 5.68 -8.20
C ASN A 92 -8.45 5.55 -7.38
N LEU A 93 -7.62 6.58 -7.44
CA LEU A 93 -6.41 6.65 -6.63
C LEU A 93 -6.79 6.89 -5.15
N LEU A 94 -5.99 6.34 -4.28
CA LEU A 94 -6.05 6.62 -2.85
C LEU A 94 -5.23 7.87 -2.54
N GLU A 95 -5.79 8.76 -1.74
CA GLU A 95 -5.08 9.94 -1.22
C GLU A 95 -4.50 9.65 0.19
N PRO A 96 -3.36 10.25 0.55
CA PRO A 96 -2.85 10.11 1.90
C PRO A 96 -3.79 10.79 2.90
N ASP A 97 -4.18 10.07 3.94
CA ASP A 97 -5.03 10.58 5.03
C ASP A 97 -4.25 10.55 6.36
N GLU A 98 -4.03 11.73 6.94
CA GLU A 98 -3.25 11.86 8.17
C GLU A 98 -3.96 11.24 9.40
N LYS A 99 -5.29 11.20 9.42
CA LYS A 99 -6.02 10.53 10.52
C LYS A 99 -5.88 9.03 10.44
N CYS A 100 -5.98 8.46 9.21
CA CYS A 100 -5.68 7.06 8.97
C CYS A 100 -4.23 6.73 9.34
N TYR A 101 -3.27 7.60 8.98
CA TYR A 101 -1.88 7.43 9.36
C TYR A 101 -1.69 7.40 10.88
N ASN A 102 -2.24 8.39 11.60
CA ASN A 102 -2.13 8.46 13.05
C ASN A 102 -2.78 7.26 13.77
N SER A 103 -3.85 6.71 13.19
CA SER A 103 -4.49 5.48 13.66
C SER A 103 -3.59 4.26 13.43
N ALA A 104 -3.07 4.10 12.22
CA ALA A 104 -2.16 3.02 11.83
C ALA A 104 -0.85 3.06 12.62
N GLU A 105 -0.23 4.24 12.77
CA GLU A 105 1.00 4.44 13.54
C GLU A 105 0.81 4.00 14.99
N CYS A 106 -0.23 4.51 15.66
CA CYS A 106 -0.51 4.16 17.04
C CYS A 106 -0.74 2.65 17.22
N HIS A 107 -1.42 2.00 16.25
CA HIS A 107 -1.60 0.55 16.29
C HIS A 107 -0.29 -0.20 16.15
N GLY A 108 0.52 0.15 15.15
CA GLY A 108 1.83 -0.45 14.91
C GLY A 108 2.77 -0.29 16.09
N GLU A 109 2.91 0.92 16.64
CA GLU A 109 3.75 1.20 17.81
C GLU A 109 3.28 0.43 19.06
N SER A 110 1.96 0.45 19.36
CA SER A 110 1.43 -0.25 20.52
C SER A 110 1.52 -1.76 20.39
N GLY A 111 1.54 -2.29 19.17
CA GLY A 111 1.70 -3.71 18.85
C GLY A 111 3.15 -4.20 18.76
N ALA A 112 4.14 -3.30 18.78
CA ALA A 112 5.56 -3.58 18.53
C ALA A 112 6.16 -4.68 19.43
N HIS A 113 5.59 -4.89 20.62
CA HIS A 113 6.00 -5.93 21.57
C HIS A 113 5.58 -7.36 21.19
N GLY A 114 5.06 -7.58 19.98
CA GLY A 114 4.74 -8.91 19.44
C GLY A 114 3.26 -9.21 19.29
N TYR A 115 2.39 -8.22 19.42
CA TYR A 115 0.96 -8.39 19.17
C TYR A 115 0.68 -8.55 17.66
N VAL A 116 -0.22 -9.46 17.34
CA VAL A 116 -0.69 -9.73 15.97
C VAL A 116 -2.21 -9.65 15.96
N GLY A 117 -2.77 -8.84 15.08
CA GLY A 117 -4.23 -8.67 14.93
C GLY A 117 -4.64 -7.20 14.90
N HIS A 118 -5.93 -6.94 15.08
CA HIS A 118 -6.57 -5.66 14.82
C HIS A 118 -6.98 -4.89 16.09
N ILE A 119 -6.77 -5.47 17.29
CA ILE A 119 -7.19 -4.84 18.53
C ILE A 119 -6.15 -3.85 19.00
N ARG A 120 -6.52 -2.60 19.19
CA ARG A 120 -5.66 -1.54 19.73
C ARG A 120 -5.19 -1.90 21.14
N GLN A 121 -3.89 -1.93 21.36
CA GLN A 121 -3.29 -2.43 22.60
C GLN A 121 -3.34 -1.43 23.76
N THR A 122 -3.61 -0.15 23.48
CA THR A 122 -3.71 0.89 24.51
C THR A 122 -5.02 1.68 24.36
N ALA A 123 -5.49 2.26 25.48
CA ALA A 123 -6.67 3.13 25.49
C ALA A 123 -6.47 4.38 24.61
N GLY A 124 -5.26 4.92 24.57
CA GLY A 124 -4.91 6.07 23.73
C GLY A 124 -5.01 5.74 22.24
N CYS A 125 -4.55 4.57 21.81
CA CYS A 125 -4.68 4.13 20.41
C CYS A 125 -6.13 3.81 20.05
N LYS A 126 -6.91 3.27 20.98
CA LYS A 126 -8.34 3.05 20.77
C LYS A 126 -9.11 4.35 20.51
N GLN A 127 -8.70 5.45 21.14
CA GLN A 127 -9.29 6.78 20.91
C GLN A 127 -8.86 7.40 19.58
N LYS A 128 -7.73 6.97 19.01
CA LYS A 128 -7.23 7.43 17.71
C LYS A 128 -7.69 6.56 16.54
N GLU A 129 -8.42 5.46 16.80
CA GLU A 129 -8.91 4.56 15.78
C GLU A 129 -9.76 5.29 14.74
N TYR A 130 -9.33 5.21 13.48
CA TYR A 130 -9.97 5.92 12.38
C TYR A 130 -9.74 5.16 11.07
N PHE A 131 -10.68 4.29 10.70
CA PHE A 131 -10.68 3.53 9.45
C PHE A 131 -12.05 2.88 9.20
N ASP A 132 -12.32 2.56 7.94
CA ASP A 132 -13.43 1.70 7.51
C ASP A 132 -12.91 0.32 7.06
N GLY A 133 -11.62 0.23 6.77
CA GLY A 133 -10.91 -1.01 6.48
C GLY A 133 -9.48 -0.96 6.98
N GLU A 134 -9.01 -2.05 7.57
CA GLU A 134 -7.63 -2.16 8.08
C GLU A 134 -6.96 -3.41 7.53
N CYS A 135 -5.70 -3.27 7.10
CA CYS A 135 -4.82 -4.37 6.73
C CYS A 135 -3.55 -4.33 7.59
N CYS A 136 -3.14 -5.50 8.08
CA CYS A 136 -1.89 -5.65 8.81
C CYS A 136 -1.00 -6.68 8.10
N ASP A 137 0.22 -6.29 7.75
CA ASP A 137 1.27 -7.17 7.26
C ASP A 137 2.36 -7.36 8.33
N TYR A 138 2.97 -8.53 8.36
CA TYR A 138 4.02 -8.87 9.32
C TYR A 138 5.21 -9.51 8.60
N GLY A 139 6.40 -8.98 8.88
CA GLY A 139 7.66 -9.52 8.37
C GLY A 139 8.30 -8.72 7.26
N HIS A 140 7.58 -7.83 6.60
CA HIS A 140 8.08 -7.04 5.49
C HIS A 140 8.31 -5.58 5.87
N ASN A 141 9.39 -4.99 5.33
CA ASN A 141 9.71 -3.56 5.44
C ASN A 141 10.03 -2.93 4.08
N VAL A 142 9.78 -3.64 2.99
CA VAL A 142 9.94 -3.14 1.62
C VAL A 142 8.55 -2.92 1.05
N ALA A 143 8.29 -1.73 0.54
CA ALA A 143 6.96 -1.31 0.09
C ALA A 143 6.29 -2.31 -0.87
N LEU A 144 7.03 -2.80 -1.87
CA LEU A 144 6.48 -3.78 -2.81
C LEU A 144 6.12 -5.11 -2.14
N GLU A 145 6.94 -5.58 -1.19
CA GLU A 145 6.67 -6.85 -0.51
C GLU A 145 5.42 -6.75 0.39
N ILE A 146 5.22 -5.61 1.06
CA ILE A 146 4.01 -5.32 1.84
C ILE A 146 2.79 -5.36 0.93
N VAL A 147 2.84 -4.66 -0.21
CA VAL A 147 1.73 -4.63 -1.17
C VAL A 147 1.44 -6.01 -1.75
N LEU A 148 2.48 -6.77 -2.12
CA LEU A 148 2.34 -8.12 -2.68
C LEU A 148 1.76 -9.10 -1.65
N SER A 149 2.23 -9.06 -0.41
CA SER A 149 1.74 -9.92 0.68
C SER A 149 0.23 -9.74 0.87
N LEU A 150 -0.23 -8.51 1.01
CA LEU A 150 -1.64 -8.18 1.25
C LEU A 150 -2.54 -8.38 0.01
N LEU A 151 -2.01 -8.22 -1.20
CA LEU A 151 -2.75 -8.51 -2.43
C LEU A 151 -2.86 -10.01 -2.72
N ILE A 152 -1.78 -10.77 -2.52
CA ILE A 152 -1.80 -12.22 -2.69
C ILE A 152 -2.71 -12.84 -1.64
N ASP A 153 -2.60 -12.36 -0.41
CA ASP A 153 -3.44 -12.74 0.74
C ASP A 153 -3.40 -14.24 1.01
N ASP A 154 -2.17 -14.82 0.93
CA ASP A 154 -1.95 -16.26 1.00
C ASP A 154 -2.37 -16.83 2.36
N GLY A 155 -3.13 -17.91 2.32
CA GLY A 155 -3.67 -18.56 3.53
C GLY A 155 -4.89 -17.86 4.14
N ILE A 156 -5.41 -16.77 3.53
CA ILE A 156 -6.61 -16.05 3.99
C ILE A 156 -7.78 -16.36 3.04
N PRO A 157 -8.66 -17.33 3.36
CA PRO A 157 -9.66 -17.84 2.41
C PRO A 157 -10.68 -16.81 1.92
N ASN A 158 -11.00 -15.81 2.74
CA ASN A 158 -11.94 -14.73 2.40
C ASN A 158 -11.29 -13.55 1.65
N LEU A 159 -9.96 -13.58 1.46
CA LEU A 159 -9.19 -12.56 0.75
C LEU A 159 -9.48 -11.14 1.26
N ILE A 160 -9.61 -10.98 2.57
CA ILE A 160 -10.08 -9.71 3.16
C ILE A 160 -9.14 -8.55 2.87
N HIS A 161 -7.81 -8.76 2.97
CA HIS A 161 -6.84 -7.70 2.72
C HIS A 161 -6.85 -7.30 1.23
N ARG A 162 -6.88 -8.27 0.32
CA ARG A 162 -7.04 -8.01 -1.12
C ARG A 162 -8.31 -7.22 -1.42
N ASN A 163 -9.43 -7.61 -0.79
CA ASN A 163 -10.71 -6.94 -1.01
C ASN A 163 -10.70 -5.49 -0.52
N ILE A 164 -10.00 -5.20 0.58
CA ILE A 164 -9.79 -3.84 1.06
C ILE A 164 -8.90 -3.07 0.07
N PHE A 165 -7.75 -3.61 -0.32
CA PHE A 165 -6.82 -2.97 -1.26
C PHE A 165 -7.44 -2.61 -2.61
N LEU A 166 -8.37 -3.43 -3.08
CA LEU A 166 -9.09 -3.25 -4.35
C LEU A 166 -10.53 -2.75 -4.15
N GLY A 167 -10.86 -2.27 -2.96
CA GLY A 167 -12.14 -1.67 -2.61
C GLY A 167 -12.26 -0.19 -2.99
N GLU A 168 -13.45 0.37 -2.80
CA GLU A 168 -13.78 1.76 -3.17
C GLU A 168 -13.50 2.72 -2.00
N TYR A 169 -12.27 2.73 -1.50
CA TYR A 169 -11.80 3.71 -0.53
C TYR A 169 -11.20 4.93 -1.23
N ASN A 170 -11.17 6.08 -0.53
CA ASN A 170 -10.60 7.34 -1.00
C ASN A 170 -9.30 7.70 -0.27
N GLY A 171 -9.24 7.46 1.05
CA GLY A 171 -8.09 7.78 1.89
C GLY A 171 -7.36 6.56 2.39
N VAL A 172 -6.05 6.70 2.64
CA VAL A 172 -5.21 5.66 3.25
C VAL A 172 -4.09 6.27 4.09
N GLY A 173 -3.85 5.69 5.26
CA GLY A 173 -2.66 5.93 6.06
C GLY A 173 -1.85 4.66 6.21
N VAL A 174 -0.54 4.77 6.08
CA VAL A 174 0.39 3.62 6.15
C VAL A 174 1.43 3.88 7.20
N SER A 175 1.63 2.95 8.14
CA SER A 175 2.70 2.98 9.12
C SER A 175 3.47 1.66 9.13
N VAL A 176 4.80 1.75 9.02
CA VAL A 176 5.71 0.60 9.05
C VAL A 176 6.59 0.70 10.29
N GLN A 177 6.42 -0.25 11.21
CA GLN A 177 7.05 -0.23 12.54
C GLN A 177 7.92 -1.47 12.78
N SER A 178 8.85 -1.36 13.74
CA SER A 178 9.57 -2.53 14.27
C SER A 178 8.61 -3.44 15.03
N HIS A 179 8.79 -4.76 14.89
CA HIS A 179 7.95 -5.74 15.58
C HIS A 179 8.81 -6.87 16.17
N SER A 180 8.68 -7.12 17.49
CA SER A 180 9.59 -8.01 18.20
C SER A 180 9.57 -9.47 17.72
N LYS A 181 8.40 -9.96 17.24
CA LYS A 181 8.25 -11.34 16.76
C LYS A 181 8.56 -11.50 15.27
N TYR A 182 8.21 -10.52 14.44
CA TYR A 182 8.32 -10.60 12.98
C TYR A 182 9.32 -9.60 12.38
N ARG A 183 10.07 -8.87 13.20
CA ARG A 183 11.02 -7.79 12.87
C ARG A 183 10.31 -6.51 12.43
N TYR A 184 9.27 -6.62 11.61
CA TYR A 184 8.48 -5.50 11.09
C TYR A 184 6.99 -5.82 11.11
N SER A 185 6.19 -4.77 11.21
CA SER A 185 4.75 -4.78 10.94
C SER A 185 4.40 -3.55 10.09
N ALA A 186 3.50 -3.72 9.15
CA ALA A 186 2.88 -2.62 8.43
C ALA A 186 1.39 -2.61 8.72
N VAL A 187 0.86 -1.46 9.10
CA VAL A 187 -0.57 -1.22 9.30
C VAL A 187 -1.04 -0.22 8.25
N LEU A 188 -2.11 -0.56 7.57
CA LEU A 188 -2.74 0.28 6.56
C LEU A 188 -4.21 0.48 6.92
N ASP A 189 -4.57 1.70 7.26
CA ASP A 189 -5.93 2.11 7.59
C ASP A 189 -6.54 2.87 6.41
N PHE A 190 -7.73 2.45 5.97
CA PHE A 190 -8.44 2.98 4.81
C PHE A 190 -9.72 3.67 5.23
N HIS A 191 -10.11 4.75 4.51
CA HIS A 191 -11.34 5.50 4.76
C HIS A 191 -12.04 5.87 3.45
N TYR A 192 -13.41 5.97 3.48
CA TYR A 192 -14.26 6.35 2.35
C TYR A 192 -14.25 7.85 2.04
#